data_744186e7f728bdc5d7969d89d201e515
#
_entry.id   744186e7f728bdc5d7969d89d201e515
#
_cell.length_a   1.000
_cell.length_b   1.000
_cell.length_c   1.000
_cell.angle_alpha   90.00
_cell.angle_beta   90.00
_cell.angle_gamma   90.00
#
_symmetry.space_group_name_H-M   'P 1'
#
loop_
_entity.id
_entity.type
_entity.pdbx_description
1 polymer ?
#
loop_
_entity_poly.entity_id
_entity_poly.type
_entity_poly.pdbx_seq_one_letter_code
_entity_poly.pdbx_strand_id
1 'polypeptide(L)'
;MALKQRINDEMKAALLGGDRFVGDTLRNLRGAILDEEVATNKREQGLSDEEVEKVIAREVKKRHESVRLYRENGREDLAGPEEKEIEILSVYLPEQMTESEIEKLVAAKITELGASSPQSMGQVIGAVKSQAGNSADGALIAKIVKEQLNK
;
A
#
# COMPACT_ATOMS: atom_id res chain seq x y z
N MET A 1 9.07 -12.02 6.83
CA MET A 1 10.03 -12.00 7.95
C MET A 1 11.24 -11.14 7.64
N ALA A 2 11.86 -11.33 6.47
CA ALA A 2 13.03 -10.54 6.07
C ALA A 2 12.72 -9.04 5.99
N LEU A 3 11.56 -8.65 5.47
CA LEU A 3 11.17 -7.25 5.35
C LEU A 3 10.99 -6.60 6.73
N LYS A 4 10.33 -7.28 7.65
CA LYS A 4 10.15 -6.78 9.02
C LYS A 4 11.50 -6.57 9.70
N GLN A 5 12.43 -7.51 9.53
CA GLN A 5 13.77 -7.40 10.10
C GLN A 5 14.54 -6.23 9.48
N ARG A 6 14.47 -6.05 8.18
CA ARG A 6 15.08 -4.93 7.48
C ARG A 6 14.58 -3.59 8.01
N ILE A 7 13.27 -3.45 8.17
CA ILE A 7 12.65 -2.24 8.72
C ILE A 7 13.18 -1.97 10.13
N ASN A 8 13.24 -3.00 10.96
CA ASN A 8 13.72 -2.89 12.33
C ASN A 8 15.19 -2.46 12.38
N ASP A 9 16.02 -3.04 11.53
CA ASP A 9 17.45 -2.72 11.47
C ASP A 9 17.68 -1.28 10.97
N GLU A 10 16.96 -0.86 9.95
CA GLU A 10 17.06 0.48 9.39
C GLU A 10 16.52 1.54 10.38
N MET A 11 15.48 1.19 11.14
CA MET A 11 14.96 2.04 12.22
C MET A 11 16.05 2.30 13.26
N LYS A 12 16.69 1.23 13.74
CA LYS A 12 17.76 1.34 14.73
C LYS A 12 18.94 2.16 14.20
N ALA A 13 19.34 1.91 12.96
CA ALA A 13 20.42 2.64 12.31
C ALA A 13 20.11 4.14 12.22
N ALA A 14 18.89 4.50 11.84
CA ALA A 14 18.46 5.89 11.77
C ALA A 14 18.49 6.57 13.14
N LEU A 15 17.97 5.92 14.18
CA LEU A 15 17.95 6.48 15.53
C LEU A 15 19.36 6.64 16.07
N LEU A 16 20.24 5.68 15.85
CA LEU A 16 21.64 5.76 16.29
C LEU A 16 22.43 6.81 15.51
N GLY A 17 22.10 7.00 14.22
CA GLY A 17 22.74 7.99 13.37
C GLY A 17 22.23 9.41 13.54
N GLY A 18 21.25 9.61 14.41
CA GLY A 18 20.68 10.94 14.66
C GLY A 18 19.60 11.38 13.69
N ASP A 19 19.18 10.52 12.77
CA ASP A 19 18.08 10.80 11.86
C ASP A 19 16.75 10.45 12.52
N ARG A 20 16.30 11.36 13.37
CA ARG A 20 15.10 11.12 14.18
C ARG A 20 13.83 11.04 13.33
N PHE A 21 13.75 11.79 12.26
CA PHE A 21 12.55 11.79 11.42
C PHE A 21 12.33 10.40 10.78
N VAL A 22 13.38 9.85 10.16
CA VAL A 22 13.33 8.49 9.59
C VAL A 22 13.10 7.46 10.69
N GLY A 23 13.85 7.57 11.79
CA GLY A 23 13.74 6.62 12.91
C GLY A 23 12.33 6.60 13.51
N ASP A 24 11.73 7.75 13.73
CA ASP A 24 10.39 7.84 14.30
C ASP A 24 9.32 7.33 13.32
N THR A 25 9.48 7.63 12.02
CA THR A 25 8.58 7.12 10.99
C THR A 25 8.60 5.60 10.95
N LEU A 26 9.79 5.00 10.98
CA LEU A 26 9.93 3.54 10.97
C LEU A 26 9.47 2.91 12.28
N ARG A 27 9.63 3.60 13.40
CA ARG A 27 9.13 3.13 14.69
C ARG A 27 7.60 3.09 14.68
N ASN A 28 6.96 4.10 14.12
CA ASN A 28 5.50 4.12 13.97
C ASN A 28 5.02 2.99 13.05
N LEU A 29 5.74 2.73 11.97
CA LEU A 29 5.45 1.60 11.09
C LEU A 29 5.57 0.27 11.84
N ARG A 30 6.61 0.11 12.62
CA ARG A 30 6.80 -1.09 13.44
C ARG A 30 5.63 -1.31 14.39
N GLY A 31 5.13 -0.22 15.00
CA GLY A 31 3.93 -0.27 15.83
C GLY A 31 2.70 -0.73 15.05
N ALA A 32 2.50 -0.23 13.84
CA ALA A 32 1.40 -0.64 12.98
C ALA A 32 1.49 -2.13 12.61
N ILE A 33 2.70 -2.62 12.33
CA ILE A 33 2.93 -4.05 12.06
C ILE A 33 2.57 -4.89 13.29
N LEU A 34 2.99 -4.45 14.46
CA LEU A 34 2.67 -5.15 15.71
C LEU A 34 1.16 -5.19 15.94
N ASP A 35 0.47 -4.08 15.73
CA ASP A 35 -0.98 -4.00 15.87
C ASP A 35 -1.68 -4.99 14.94
N GLU A 36 -1.20 -5.12 13.71
CA GLU A 36 -1.75 -6.09 12.74
C GLU A 36 -1.47 -7.52 13.18
N GLU A 37 -0.28 -7.80 13.71
CA GLU A 37 0.06 -9.13 14.25
C GLU A 37 -0.88 -9.51 15.37
N VAL A 38 -1.21 -8.59 16.26
CA VAL A 38 -2.14 -8.82 17.36
C VAL A 38 -3.56 -9.04 16.82
N ALA A 39 -4.00 -8.17 15.91
CA ALA A 39 -5.35 -8.22 15.34
C ALA A 39 -5.61 -9.52 14.56
N THR A 40 -4.58 -10.07 13.91
CA THR A 40 -4.69 -11.29 13.11
C THR A 40 -4.22 -12.55 13.85
N ASN A 41 -3.90 -12.41 15.13
CA ASN A 41 -3.42 -13.51 15.99
C ASN A 41 -2.14 -14.16 15.44
N LYS A 42 -1.25 -13.34 14.89
CA LYS A 42 0.03 -13.78 14.31
C LYS A 42 1.24 -13.28 15.09
N ARG A 43 1.07 -12.98 16.35
CA ARG A 43 2.11 -12.40 17.19
C ARG A 43 3.35 -13.28 17.28
N GLU A 44 3.18 -14.58 17.42
CA GLU A 44 4.29 -15.52 17.59
C GLU A 44 5.01 -15.80 16.27
N GLN A 45 4.27 -16.05 15.22
CA GLN A 45 4.85 -16.39 13.91
C GLN A 45 5.30 -15.16 13.11
N GLY A 46 4.74 -13.99 13.43
CA GLY A 46 4.96 -12.76 12.69
C GLY A 46 4.23 -12.72 11.35
N LEU A 47 4.13 -11.53 10.78
CA LEU A 47 3.55 -11.35 9.45
C LEU A 47 4.57 -11.76 8.37
N SER A 48 4.07 -12.29 7.25
CA SER A 48 4.88 -12.52 6.07
C SER A 48 5.28 -11.21 5.43
N ASP A 49 6.27 -11.23 4.52
CA ASP A 49 6.69 -10.03 3.80
C ASP A 49 5.53 -9.41 3.03
N GLU A 50 4.69 -10.23 2.38
CA GLU A 50 3.51 -9.75 1.67
C GLU A 50 2.51 -9.07 2.61
N GLU A 51 2.29 -9.63 3.79
CA GLU A 51 1.40 -9.04 4.79
C GLU A 51 1.97 -7.73 5.34
N VAL A 52 3.29 -7.64 5.54
CA VAL A 52 3.96 -6.41 5.93
C VAL A 52 3.79 -5.34 4.86
N GLU A 53 3.96 -5.70 3.59
CA GLU A 53 3.74 -4.77 2.47
C GLU A 53 2.31 -4.21 2.46
N LYS A 54 1.32 -5.03 2.80
CA LYS A 54 -0.07 -4.56 2.91
C LYS A 54 -0.24 -3.53 4.02
N VAL A 55 0.42 -3.73 5.16
CA VAL A 55 0.40 -2.74 6.24
C VAL A 55 1.03 -1.44 5.77
N ILE A 56 2.18 -1.52 5.10
CA ILE A 56 2.88 -0.34 4.57
C ILE A 56 2.00 0.40 3.56
N ALA A 57 1.37 -0.32 2.63
CA ALA A 57 0.49 0.29 1.63
C ALA A 57 -0.68 1.03 2.29
N ARG A 58 -1.25 0.46 3.33
CA ARG A 58 -2.33 1.09 4.11
C ARG A 58 -1.84 2.35 4.82
N GLU A 59 -0.65 2.32 5.40
CA GLU A 59 -0.04 3.48 6.07
C GLU A 59 0.28 4.59 5.08
N VAL A 60 0.77 4.26 3.90
CA VAL A 60 1.02 5.21 2.81
C VAL A 60 -0.29 5.86 2.34
N LYS A 61 -1.33 5.05 2.16
CA LYS A 61 -2.64 5.53 1.72
C LYS A 61 -3.24 6.54 2.72
N LYS A 62 -3.14 6.26 4.01
CA LYS A 62 -3.61 7.16 5.07
C LYS A 62 -2.89 8.51 4.99
N ARG A 63 -1.59 8.49 4.72
CA ARG A 63 -0.80 9.72 4.62
C ARG A 63 -1.12 10.52 3.36
N HIS A 64 -1.38 9.85 2.24
CA HIS A 64 -1.86 10.53 1.03
C HIS A 64 -3.17 11.27 1.30
N GLU A 65 -4.08 10.64 2.02
CA GLU A 65 -5.35 11.28 2.40
C GLU A 65 -5.12 12.49 3.31
N SER A 66 -4.20 12.37 4.28
CA SER A 66 -3.82 13.48 5.15
C SER A 66 -3.22 14.65 4.36
N VAL A 67 -2.33 14.35 3.42
CA VAL A 67 -1.73 15.37 2.54
C VAL A 67 -2.82 16.13 1.78
N ARG A 68 -3.76 15.38 1.18
CA ARG A 68 -4.86 15.98 0.44
C ARG A 68 -5.68 16.92 1.30
N LEU A 69 -6.07 16.47 2.48
CA LEU A 69 -6.88 17.28 3.42
C LEU A 69 -6.13 18.51 3.91
N TYR A 70 -4.86 18.37 4.25
CA TYR A 70 -4.06 19.50 4.70
C TYR A 70 -3.91 20.56 3.60
N ARG A 71 -3.66 20.14 2.35
CA ARG A 71 -3.54 21.07 1.23
C ARG A 71 -4.85 21.77 0.90
N GLU A 72 -5.96 21.06 0.97
CA GLU A 72 -7.28 21.66 0.77
C GLU A 72 -7.57 22.75 1.81
N ASN A 73 -6.96 22.66 2.98
CA ASN A 73 -7.12 23.64 4.06
C ASN A 73 -5.96 24.61 4.21
N GLY A 74 -5.09 24.69 3.20
CA GLY A 74 -3.96 25.62 3.19
C GLY A 74 -2.85 25.30 4.19
N ARG A 75 -2.77 24.07 4.68
CA ARG A 75 -1.81 23.65 5.70
C ARG A 75 -0.64 22.88 5.08
N GLU A 76 0.13 23.56 4.24
CA GLU A 76 1.34 22.98 3.64
C GLU A 76 2.38 22.60 4.70
N ASP A 77 2.41 23.32 5.80
CA ASP A 77 3.26 23.02 6.96
C ASP A 77 3.02 21.62 7.54
N LEU A 78 1.79 21.11 7.44
CA LEU A 78 1.44 19.76 7.89
C LEU A 78 1.50 18.73 6.76
N ALA A 79 1.26 19.15 5.52
CA ALA A 79 1.32 18.26 4.36
C ALA A 79 2.75 17.81 4.04
N GLY A 80 3.73 18.73 4.13
CA GLY A 80 5.13 18.43 3.81
C GLY A 80 5.71 17.26 4.61
N PRO A 81 5.61 17.27 5.94
CA PRO A 81 6.07 16.14 6.76
C PRO A 81 5.40 14.81 6.40
N GLU A 82 4.10 14.81 6.11
CA GLU A 82 3.38 13.61 5.69
C GLU A 82 3.94 13.07 4.37
N GLU A 83 4.26 13.94 3.41
CA GLU A 83 4.89 13.52 2.15
C GLU A 83 6.26 12.90 2.36
N LYS A 84 7.06 13.44 3.28
CA LYS A 84 8.36 12.84 3.63
C LYS A 84 8.20 11.45 4.21
N GLU A 85 7.20 11.24 5.05
CA GLU A 85 6.89 9.91 5.59
C GLU A 85 6.50 8.94 4.47
N ILE A 86 5.71 9.40 3.49
CA ILE A 86 5.35 8.58 2.32
C ILE A 86 6.60 8.13 1.58
N GLU A 87 7.55 9.04 1.34
CA GLU A 87 8.81 8.71 0.67
C GLU A 87 9.59 7.63 1.43
N ILE A 88 9.68 7.77 2.76
CA ILE A 88 10.38 6.80 3.61
C ILE A 88 9.72 5.43 3.53
N LEU A 89 8.41 5.37 3.63
CA LEU A 89 7.66 4.11 3.64
C LEU A 89 7.63 3.44 2.27
N SER A 90 7.56 4.22 1.20
CA SER A 90 7.39 3.70 -0.15
C SER A 90 8.58 2.90 -0.66
N VAL A 91 9.78 3.08 -0.10
CA VAL A 91 10.96 2.30 -0.49
C VAL A 91 10.81 0.82 -0.18
N TYR A 92 9.92 0.47 0.74
CA TYR A 92 9.66 -0.93 1.13
C TYR A 92 8.57 -1.60 0.30
N LEU A 93 7.87 -0.84 -0.54
CA LEU A 93 6.82 -1.38 -1.39
C LEU A 93 7.41 -1.85 -2.73
N PRO A 94 6.78 -2.86 -3.37
CA PRO A 94 7.16 -3.20 -4.73
C PRO A 94 6.88 -2.03 -5.67
N GLU A 95 7.54 -2.01 -6.82
CA GLU A 95 7.29 -1.00 -7.83
C GLU A 95 5.81 -0.96 -8.17
N GLN A 96 5.21 0.24 -8.08
CA GLN A 96 3.78 0.38 -8.29
C GLN A 96 3.44 0.45 -9.78
N MET A 97 2.39 -0.27 -10.16
CA MET A 97 1.86 -0.22 -11.51
C MET A 97 1.25 1.15 -11.79
N THR A 98 1.46 1.66 -12.99
CA THR A 98 0.79 2.88 -13.45
C THR A 98 -0.69 2.56 -13.70
N GLU A 99 -1.52 3.60 -13.72
CA GLU A 99 -2.93 3.43 -14.06
C GLU A 99 -3.11 2.78 -15.43
N SER A 100 -2.29 3.18 -16.42
CA SER A 100 -2.29 2.58 -17.75
C SER A 100 -1.97 1.08 -17.72
N GLU A 101 -0.99 0.67 -16.92
CA GLU A 101 -0.65 -0.74 -16.75
C GLU A 101 -1.78 -1.54 -16.11
N ILE A 102 -2.46 -0.95 -15.12
CA ILE A 102 -3.61 -1.57 -14.47
C ILE A 102 -4.76 -1.70 -15.47
N GLU A 103 -5.03 -0.68 -16.27
CA GLU A 103 -6.07 -0.70 -17.31
C GLU A 103 -5.84 -1.85 -18.30
N LYS A 104 -4.59 -2.04 -18.72
CA LYS A 104 -4.23 -3.13 -19.63
C LYS A 104 -4.40 -4.50 -18.99
N LEU A 105 -4.00 -4.62 -17.73
CA LEU A 105 -4.16 -5.88 -16.99
C LEU A 105 -5.64 -6.22 -16.79
N VAL A 106 -6.45 -5.24 -16.44
CA VAL A 106 -7.90 -5.41 -16.29
C VAL A 106 -8.52 -5.87 -17.61
N ALA A 107 -8.19 -5.19 -18.72
CA ALA A 107 -8.70 -5.56 -20.05
C ALA A 107 -8.33 -7.00 -20.41
N ALA A 108 -7.08 -7.40 -20.14
CA ALA A 108 -6.63 -8.77 -20.39
C ALA A 108 -7.41 -9.79 -19.57
N LYS A 109 -7.67 -9.50 -18.30
CA LYS A 109 -8.43 -10.41 -17.43
C LYS A 109 -9.90 -10.51 -17.82
N ILE A 110 -10.50 -9.40 -18.26
CA ILE A 110 -11.87 -9.39 -18.78
C ILE A 110 -11.97 -10.32 -19.98
N THR A 111 -11.04 -10.22 -20.92
CA THR A 111 -10.99 -11.07 -22.10
C THR A 111 -10.76 -12.54 -21.73
N GLU A 112 -9.79 -12.80 -20.86
CA GLU A 112 -9.43 -14.15 -20.43
C GLU A 112 -10.59 -14.86 -19.74
N LEU A 113 -11.35 -14.14 -18.91
CA LEU A 113 -12.47 -14.71 -18.16
C LEU A 113 -13.80 -14.68 -18.94
N GLY A 114 -13.82 -14.03 -20.10
CA GLY A 114 -15.04 -13.87 -20.86
C GLY A 114 -16.08 -13.00 -20.14
N ALA A 115 -15.64 -12.11 -19.28
CA ALA A 115 -16.52 -11.24 -18.50
C ALA A 115 -17.16 -10.18 -19.39
N SER A 116 -18.48 -10.00 -19.28
CA SER A 116 -19.21 -9.07 -20.14
C SER A 116 -20.23 -8.22 -19.39
N SER A 117 -20.34 -8.37 -18.08
CA SER A 117 -21.35 -7.67 -17.30
C SER A 117 -20.80 -7.20 -15.96
N PRO A 118 -21.44 -6.18 -15.34
CA PRO A 118 -21.06 -5.73 -14.00
C PRO A 118 -21.11 -6.82 -12.93
N GLN A 119 -21.88 -7.88 -13.14
CA GLN A 119 -21.97 -9.00 -12.22
C GLN A 119 -20.67 -9.81 -12.13
N SER A 120 -19.80 -9.70 -13.15
CA SER A 120 -18.50 -10.36 -13.18
C SER A 120 -17.42 -9.55 -12.45
N MET A 121 -17.76 -8.39 -11.91
CA MET A 121 -16.81 -7.46 -11.30
C MET A 121 -15.92 -8.11 -10.24
N GLY A 122 -16.53 -8.85 -9.29
CA GLY A 122 -15.79 -9.51 -8.23
C GLY A 122 -14.75 -10.52 -8.72
N GLN A 123 -15.11 -11.28 -9.76
CA GLN A 123 -14.23 -12.26 -10.36
C GLN A 123 -13.04 -11.59 -11.06
N VAL A 124 -13.28 -10.51 -11.79
CA VAL A 124 -12.23 -9.77 -12.49
C VAL A 124 -11.30 -9.11 -11.48
N ILE A 125 -11.85 -8.45 -10.46
CA ILE A 125 -11.06 -7.82 -9.39
C ILE A 125 -10.17 -8.85 -8.72
N GLY A 126 -10.70 -10.02 -8.37
CA GLY A 126 -9.94 -11.09 -7.74
C GLY A 126 -8.77 -11.56 -8.61
N ALA A 127 -9.00 -11.74 -9.91
CA ALA A 127 -7.97 -12.16 -10.84
C ALA A 127 -6.86 -11.11 -11.00
N VAL A 128 -7.23 -9.83 -11.11
CA VAL A 128 -6.27 -8.73 -11.20
C VAL A 128 -5.44 -8.61 -9.92
N LYS A 129 -6.08 -8.64 -8.76
CA LYS A 129 -5.39 -8.59 -7.47
C LYS A 129 -4.43 -9.75 -7.28
N SER A 130 -4.81 -10.94 -7.73
CA SER A 130 -3.97 -12.14 -7.63
C SER A 130 -2.67 -11.96 -8.42
N GLN A 131 -2.74 -11.35 -9.58
CA GLN A 131 -1.56 -11.12 -10.42
C GLN A 131 -0.74 -9.90 -9.98
N ALA A 132 -1.40 -8.79 -9.66
CA ALA A 132 -0.74 -7.55 -9.29
C ALA A 132 -0.15 -7.57 -7.87
N GLY A 133 -0.78 -8.30 -6.95
CA GLY A 133 -0.37 -8.30 -5.55
C GLY A 133 -0.37 -6.88 -4.98
N ASN A 134 0.69 -6.55 -4.27
CA ASN A 134 0.85 -5.23 -3.65
C ASN A 134 1.38 -4.16 -4.61
N SER A 135 1.51 -4.47 -5.91
CA SER A 135 1.94 -3.51 -6.93
C SER A 135 0.83 -2.58 -7.38
N ALA A 136 -0.41 -2.79 -6.97
CA ALA A 136 -1.55 -1.96 -7.33
C ALA A 136 -2.52 -1.83 -6.17
N ASP A 137 -3.10 -0.62 -6.03
CA ASP A 137 -4.11 -0.36 -5.01
C ASP A 137 -5.44 -1.03 -5.37
N GLY A 138 -6.02 -1.75 -4.41
CA GLY A 138 -7.28 -2.46 -4.62
C GLY A 138 -8.45 -1.57 -4.98
N ALA A 139 -8.53 -0.36 -4.42
CA ALA A 139 -9.59 0.60 -4.73
C ALA A 139 -9.48 1.09 -6.18
N LEU A 140 -8.27 1.33 -6.66
CA LEU A 140 -8.03 1.74 -8.04
C LEU A 140 -8.37 0.61 -9.02
N ILE A 141 -8.00 -0.63 -8.68
CA ILE A 141 -8.37 -1.81 -9.47
C ILE A 141 -9.91 -1.89 -9.59
N ALA A 142 -10.62 -1.77 -8.48
CA ALA A 142 -12.08 -1.84 -8.47
C ALA A 142 -12.72 -0.76 -9.34
N LYS A 143 -12.20 0.46 -9.29
CA LYS A 143 -12.67 1.59 -10.10
C LYS A 143 -12.49 1.29 -11.59
N ILE A 144 -11.31 0.84 -11.99
CA ILE A 144 -11.00 0.55 -13.39
C ILE A 144 -11.83 -0.62 -13.91
N VAL A 145 -12.01 -1.67 -13.13
CA VAL A 145 -12.85 -2.83 -13.50
C VAL A 145 -14.28 -2.37 -13.73
N LYS A 146 -14.82 -1.56 -12.81
CA LYS A 146 -16.17 -1.03 -12.94
C LYS A 146 -16.32 -0.21 -14.22
N GLU A 147 -15.37 0.67 -14.50
CA GLU A 147 -15.39 1.49 -15.71
C GLU A 147 -15.38 0.65 -16.99
N GLN A 148 -14.52 -0.37 -17.04
CA GLN A 148 -14.40 -1.22 -18.24
C GLN A 148 -15.59 -2.14 -18.42
N LEU A 149 -16.19 -2.66 -17.37
CA LEU A 149 -17.37 -3.54 -17.48
C LEU A 149 -18.66 -2.77 -17.79
N ASN A 150 -18.66 -1.45 -17.59
CA ASN A 150 -19.82 -0.61 -17.88
C ASN A 150 -19.78 0.04 -19.27
N LYS A 151 -18.76 -0.26 -20.06
CA LYS A 151 -18.66 0.25 -21.45
C LYS A 151 -19.50 -0.54 -22.43
#